data_d336a95932aad362f5147671f62a45ec
#
_entry.id   d336a95932aad362f5147671f62a45ec
#
_cell.length_a   1.000
_cell.length_b   1.000
_cell.length_c   1.000
_cell.angle_alpha   90.00
_cell.angle_beta   90.00
_cell.angle_gamma   90.00
#
_symmetry.space_group_name_H-M   'P 1'
#
loop_
_entity.id
_entity.type
_entity.pdbx_description
1 polymer ?
#
loop_
_entity_poly.entity_id
_entity_poly.type
_entity_poly.pdbx_seq_one_letter_code
_entity_poly.pdbx_strand_id
1 'polypeptide(L)' 'MSKETLDKVSVYVPKNKVEYRPIERLAALADQQDRSVSYLAVEAILDYLREEERKS' A
#
# COMPACT_ATOMS: atom_id res chain seq x y z
N MET A 1 -9.74 -5.89 -21.31
CA MET A 1 -9.38 -5.44 -20.18
C MET A 1 -8.14 -4.72 -20.20
N SER A 2 -8.12 -3.79 -19.59
CA SER A 2 -7.03 -2.94 -19.68
C SER A 2 -6.01 -3.26 -18.62
N LYS A 3 -4.76 -3.20 -19.01
CA LYS A 3 -3.70 -3.38 -18.09
C LYS A 3 -3.71 -2.32 -17.02
N GLU A 4 -4.23 -1.15 -17.35
CA GLU A 4 -4.33 -0.08 -16.40
C GLU A 4 -5.17 -0.46 -15.19
N THR A 5 -6.18 -1.28 -15.41
CA THR A 5 -7.03 -1.70 -14.33
C THR A 5 -6.25 -2.46 -13.29
N LEU A 6 -5.28 -3.24 -13.74
CA LEU A 6 -4.46 -4.02 -12.84
C LEU A 6 -3.42 -3.17 -12.13
N ASP A 7 -3.00 -2.09 -12.77
CA ASP A 7 -1.95 -1.25 -12.22
C ASP A 7 -2.48 -0.24 -11.22
N LYS A 8 -3.77 0.00 -11.23
CA LYS A 8 -4.37 0.99 -10.35
C LYS A 8 -5.14 0.32 -9.26
N VAL A 9 -4.81 0.67 -8.05
CA VAL A 9 -5.44 0.09 -6.87
C VAL A 9 -6.09 1.18 -6.07
N SER A 10 -7.39 1.02 -5.83
CA SER A 10 -8.10 1.93 -4.95
C SER A 10 -8.15 1.31 -3.57
N VAL A 11 -7.73 2.05 -2.59
CA VAL A 11 -7.70 1.54 -1.23
C VAL A 11 -8.72 2.26 -0.39
N TYR A 12 -9.61 1.48 0.20
CA TYR A 12 -10.60 2.02 1.11
C TYR A 12 -10.09 1.83 2.53
N VAL A 13 -10.03 2.91 3.28
CA VAL A 13 -9.56 2.83 4.65
C VAL A 13 -10.78 2.66 5.57
N PRO A 14 -10.90 1.51 6.23
CA PRO A 14 -12.04 1.28 7.11
C PRO A 14 -12.08 2.31 8.23
N LYS A 15 -13.29 2.57 8.70
CA LYS A 15 -13.49 3.56 9.71
C LYS A 15 -12.63 3.34 10.95
N ASN A 16 -12.45 2.10 11.34
CA ASN A 16 -11.68 1.80 12.53
C ASN A 16 -10.17 1.96 12.33
N LYS A 17 -9.75 2.23 11.10
CA LYS A 17 -8.33 2.42 10.82
C LYS A 17 -7.99 3.84 10.41
N VAL A 18 -9.01 4.66 10.18
CA VAL A 18 -8.78 6.02 9.71
C VAL A 18 -7.92 6.83 10.67
N GLU A 19 -8.11 6.64 11.95
CA GLU A 19 -7.36 7.43 12.93
C GLU A 19 -5.87 7.11 12.91
N TYR A 20 -5.47 5.99 12.34
CA TYR A 20 -4.06 5.68 12.21
C TYR A 20 -3.40 6.41 11.05
N ARG A 21 -4.21 7.03 10.22
CA ARG A 21 -3.76 7.81 9.07
C ARG A 21 -2.77 7.04 8.19
N PRO A 22 -3.17 5.85 7.75
CA PRO A 22 -2.23 5.02 7.01
C PRO A 22 -1.76 5.64 5.71
N ILE A 23 -2.65 6.32 5.00
CA ILE A 23 -2.28 6.91 3.71
C ILE A 23 -1.37 8.11 3.90
N GLU A 24 -1.68 8.97 4.85
CA GLU A 24 -0.83 10.12 5.10
C GLU A 24 0.55 9.70 5.57
N ARG A 25 0.59 8.68 6.42
CA ARG A 25 1.88 8.20 6.92
C ARG A 25 2.69 7.56 5.80
N LEU A 26 2.02 6.83 4.91
CA LEU A 26 2.70 6.24 3.78
C LEU A 26 3.23 7.32 2.84
N ALA A 27 2.45 8.38 2.64
CA ALA A 27 2.87 9.48 1.79
C ALA A 27 4.11 10.17 2.36
N ALA A 28 4.15 10.34 3.68
CA ALA A 28 5.31 10.96 4.31
C ALA A 28 6.55 10.09 4.12
N LEU A 29 6.38 8.80 4.27
CA LEU A 29 7.49 7.88 4.09
C LEU A 29 7.97 7.86 2.64
N ALA A 30 7.03 7.93 1.71
CA ALA A 30 7.36 7.96 0.30
C ALA A 30 8.21 9.19 -0.02
N ASP A 31 7.83 10.31 0.57
CA ASP A 31 8.57 11.54 0.36
C ASP A 31 10.00 11.42 0.90
N GLN A 32 10.15 10.81 2.07
CA GLN A 32 11.46 10.62 2.67
C GLN A 32 12.34 9.72 1.82
N GLN A 33 11.74 8.71 1.20
CA GLN A 33 12.49 7.76 0.41
C GLN A 33 12.59 8.13 -1.06
N ASP A 34 11.99 9.27 -1.42
CA ASP A 34 11.99 9.72 -2.80
C ASP A 34 11.37 8.68 -3.73
N ARG A 35 10.26 8.12 -3.29
CA ARG A 35 9.53 7.13 -4.07
C ARG A 35 8.06 7.50 -4.09
N SER A 36 7.32 6.90 -5.03
CA SER A 36 5.90 7.21 -5.10
C SER A 36 5.13 6.42 -4.05
N VAL A 37 3.97 6.95 -3.68
CA VAL A 37 3.10 6.27 -2.74
C VAL A 37 2.67 4.91 -3.31
N SER A 38 2.39 4.87 -4.61
CA SER A 38 2.00 3.62 -5.25
C SER A 38 3.10 2.57 -5.14
N TYR A 39 4.34 3.00 -5.31
CA TYR A 39 5.45 2.08 -5.22
C TYR A 39 5.52 1.45 -3.83
N LEU A 40 5.42 2.28 -2.80
CA LEU A 40 5.48 1.79 -1.44
C LEU A 40 4.27 0.92 -1.09
N ALA A 41 3.11 1.28 -1.63
CA ALA A 41 1.93 0.48 -1.37
C ALA A 41 2.09 -0.93 -1.93
N VAL A 42 2.63 -1.04 -3.14
CA VAL A 42 2.86 -2.34 -3.74
C VAL A 42 3.91 -3.12 -2.95
N GLU A 43 4.96 -2.45 -2.51
CA GLU A 43 5.98 -3.10 -1.70
C GLU A 43 5.39 -3.64 -0.41
N ALA A 44 4.52 -2.86 0.22
CA ALA A 44 3.88 -3.29 1.45
C ALA A 44 3.01 -4.51 1.23
N ILE A 45 2.28 -4.51 0.11
CA ILE A 45 1.43 -5.64 -0.21
C ILE A 45 2.27 -6.90 -0.41
N LEU A 46 3.36 -6.77 -1.14
CA LEU A 46 4.21 -7.92 -1.38
C LEU A 46 4.84 -8.44 -0.10
N ASP A 47 5.26 -7.53 0.77
CA ASP A 47 5.83 -7.93 2.05
C ASP A 47 4.82 -8.68 2.89
N TYR A 48 3.58 -8.17 2.91
CA TYR A 48 2.54 -8.80 3.68
C TYR A 48 2.25 -10.20 3.16
N LEU A 49 2.17 -10.34 1.84
CA LEU A 49 1.89 -11.63 1.23
C LEU A 49 3.02 -12.63 1.52
N ARG A 50 4.26 -12.19 1.44
CA ARG A 50 5.37 -13.08 1.73
C ARG A 50 5.31 -13.60 3.16
N GLU A 51 4.97 -12.72 4.09
CA GLU A 51 4.87 -13.12 5.48
C GLU A 51 3.77 -14.15 5.67
N GLU A 52 2.60 -13.88 5.09
CA GLU A 52 1.48 -14.79 5.27
C GLU A 52 1.72 -16.13 4.60
N GLU A 53 2.31 -16.12 3.42
CA GLU A 53 2.59 -17.36 2.71
C GLU A 53 3.65 -18.18 3.41
N ARG A 54 4.57 -17.52 4.07
CA ARG A 54 5.59 -18.23 4.81
C ARG A 54 5.03 -18.94 6.02
N LYS A 55 3.98 -18.38 6.61
CA LYS A 55 3.33 -19.00 7.76
C LYS A 55 2.49 -20.21 7.38
N SER A 56 2.04 -20.28 6.15
CA SER A 56 1.11 -21.35 5.72
C SER A 56 1.73 -22.72 5.67
#